data_71d330efe1beac2080705b7af955663c
#
_entry.id   71d330efe1beac2080705b7af955663c
#
_cell.length_a   1.000
_cell.length_b   1.000
_cell.length_c   1.000
_cell.angle_alpha   90.00
_cell.angle_beta   90.00
_cell.angle_gamma   90.00
#
_symmetry.space_group_name_H-M   'P 1'
#
loop_
_entity.id
_entity.type
_entity.pdbx_description
1 polymer ?
#
loop_
_entity_poly.entity_id
_entity_poly.type
_entity_poly.pdbx_seq_one_letter_code
_entity_poly.pdbx_strand_id
1 'polypeptide(L)'
;MAALLCAAAAVGSAPASAQTTTQLPEDLNVLFWSQDQRDLAFRTMETVPKVVVHTVEAGGPVHPLPQGAPIDLGIDVDAYMAGQRNAGLIIVQDGKIRLEKYALGYAPDGRWTSFSVAKSFTSTLVGAAVKDGYIKSLDDKVTAYIPGLKGSAYDDVSVRQLLTMTSGVQWNEDYTDPKSDVAQFNLQQPVPGEDITVSYMKTLPREAPAGSKWVYKTGETNLIGVLVSSATGKTLSAYLSEKVWRPFGMEQNAVWMLGPTGHEISGCCLSASLRDYARFGEFILGGGVAGGQTVLPDDWLAAATTKQADIDMPGRGYGYQWWTNDDGSFAAQGIFGQGIFIDPKRRLVIASNGNWPTATDPEGVGAAREAFYKQVQAAVDREGQ
;
A
#
# COMPACT_ATOMS: atom_id res chain seq x y z
N MET A 1 -20.63 -78.62 26.00
CA MET A 1 -20.80 -77.88 24.75
C MET A 1 -20.95 -76.44 25.10
N ALA A 2 -19.89 -75.67 24.97
CA ALA A 2 -19.90 -74.22 25.25
C ALA A 2 -19.92 -73.47 23.92
N ALA A 3 -20.94 -72.62 23.74
CA ALA A 3 -21.08 -71.80 22.56
C ALA A 3 -20.37 -70.44 22.77
N LEU A 4 -19.36 -70.16 21.95
CA LEU A 4 -18.68 -68.85 21.88
C LEU A 4 -19.54 -67.89 21.05
N LEU A 5 -20.00 -66.78 21.65
CA LEU A 5 -20.53 -65.63 20.93
C LEU A 5 -19.39 -64.72 20.54
N CYS A 6 -19.14 -64.52 19.23
CA CYS A 6 -18.30 -63.48 18.69
C CYS A 6 -19.13 -62.19 18.57
N ALA A 7 -18.78 -61.16 19.33
CA ALA A 7 -19.30 -59.81 19.13
C ALA A 7 -18.46 -59.10 18.07
N ALA A 8 -19.07 -58.75 16.93
CA ALA A 8 -18.44 -57.92 15.90
C ALA A 8 -18.59 -56.44 16.30
N ALA A 9 -17.47 -55.79 16.57
CA ALA A 9 -17.42 -54.34 16.77
C ALA A 9 -17.51 -53.63 15.41
N ALA A 10 -18.61 -52.91 15.20
CA ALA A 10 -18.75 -52.01 14.05
C ALA A 10 -17.88 -50.76 14.28
N VAL A 11 -16.81 -50.65 13.51
CA VAL A 11 -16.00 -49.42 13.43
C VAL A 11 -16.79 -48.39 12.59
N GLY A 12 -17.47 -47.46 13.27
CA GLY A 12 -18.10 -46.35 12.62
C GLY A 12 -17.03 -45.40 12.03
N SER A 13 -16.94 -45.34 10.72
CA SER A 13 -16.17 -44.30 10.02
C SER A 13 -16.85 -42.93 10.26
N ALA A 14 -16.14 -42.02 10.94
CA ALA A 14 -16.55 -40.66 11.05
C ALA A 14 -16.64 -40.02 9.62
N PRO A 15 -17.68 -39.23 9.34
CA PRO A 15 -17.77 -38.57 8.04
C PRO A 15 -16.56 -37.65 7.86
N ALA A 16 -15.84 -37.80 6.75
CA ALA A 16 -14.82 -36.88 6.33
C ALA A 16 -15.50 -35.50 6.19
N SER A 17 -15.05 -34.52 6.97
CA SER A 17 -15.45 -33.14 6.79
C SER A 17 -15.09 -32.74 5.37
N ALA A 18 -16.09 -32.42 4.55
CA ALA A 18 -15.87 -31.85 3.23
C ALA A 18 -15.11 -30.54 3.44
N GLN A 19 -13.84 -30.50 3.04
CA GLN A 19 -13.09 -29.26 2.94
C GLN A 19 -13.78 -28.44 1.86
N THR A 20 -14.56 -27.43 2.28
CA THR A 20 -15.07 -26.40 1.38
C THR A 20 -13.85 -25.68 0.79
N THR A 21 -13.59 -25.92 -0.49
CA THR A 21 -12.56 -25.17 -1.23
C THR A 21 -13.02 -23.70 -1.26
N THR A 22 -12.24 -22.82 -0.64
CA THR A 22 -12.49 -21.39 -0.70
C THR A 22 -12.42 -20.94 -2.16
N GLN A 23 -13.49 -20.32 -2.65
CA GLN A 23 -13.55 -19.78 -4.01
C GLN A 23 -13.18 -18.30 -4.01
N LEU A 24 -12.59 -17.83 -5.12
CA LEU A 24 -12.37 -16.41 -5.35
C LEU A 24 -13.71 -15.65 -5.31
N PRO A 25 -13.73 -14.41 -4.78
CA PRO A 25 -14.94 -13.58 -4.79
C PRO A 25 -15.39 -13.29 -6.23
N GLU A 26 -16.69 -13.21 -6.45
CA GLU A 26 -17.29 -12.87 -7.76
C GLU A 26 -17.50 -11.36 -7.93
N ASP A 27 -17.44 -10.61 -6.85
CA ASP A 27 -17.57 -9.15 -6.81
C ASP A 27 -16.23 -8.48 -6.44
N LEU A 28 -16.15 -7.17 -6.62
CA LEU A 28 -14.97 -6.37 -6.30
C LEU A 28 -15.08 -5.63 -4.95
N ASN A 29 -16.07 -6.00 -4.12
CA ASN A 29 -16.31 -5.34 -2.84
C ASN A 29 -15.41 -5.92 -1.74
N VAL A 30 -14.12 -5.71 -1.87
CA VAL A 30 -13.05 -6.29 -1.03
C VAL A 30 -13.25 -6.08 0.48
N LEU A 31 -13.92 -5.00 0.87
CA LEU A 31 -14.18 -4.69 2.29
C LEU A 31 -15.13 -5.70 2.95
N PHE A 32 -15.95 -6.38 2.16
CA PHE A 32 -16.96 -7.32 2.64
C PHE A 32 -16.64 -8.79 2.32
N TRP A 33 -15.47 -9.08 1.71
CA TRP A 33 -15.02 -10.46 1.51
C TRP A 33 -14.74 -11.15 2.85
N SER A 34 -15.02 -12.44 2.93
CA SER A 34 -14.62 -13.23 4.09
C SER A 34 -13.09 -13.26 4.23
N GLN A 35 -12.61 -13.59 5.44
CA GLN A 35 -11.18 -13.66 5.71
C GLN A 35 -10.47 -14.67 4.80
N ASP A 36 -11.08 -15.85 4.58
CA ASP A 36 -10.50 -16.88 3.71
C ASP A 36 -10.49 -16.46 2.24
N GLN A 37 -11.54 -15.75 1.79
CA GLN A 37 -11.55 -15.14 0.44
C GLN A 37 -10.43 -14.12 0.28
N ARG A 38 -10.18 -13.30 1.30
CA ARG A 38 -9.07 -12.33 1.28
C ARG A 38 -7.71 -13.01 1.29
N ASP A 39 -7.50 -14.07 2.08
CA ASP A 39 -6.25 -14.85 2.08
C ASP A 39 -5.91 -15.36 0.68
N LEU A 40 -6.92 -15.82 -0.06
CA LEU A 40 -6.73 -16.28 -1.45
C LEU A 40 -6.56 -15.10 -2.42
N ALA A 41 -7.49 -14.15 -2.40
CA ALA A 41 -7.57 -13.07 -3.38
C ALA A 41 -6.39 -12.06 -3.25
N PHE A 42 -5.91 -11.76 -2.04
CA PHE A 42 -4.82 -10.79 -1.85
C PHE A 42 -3.49 -11.24 -2.46
N ARG A 43 -3.26 -12.55 -2.58
CA ARG A 43 -2.07 -13.12 -3.23
C ARG A 43 -2.25 -13.43 -4.72
N THR A 44 -3.48 -13.33 -5.23
CA THR A 44 -3.83 -13.63 -6.62
C THR A 44 -4.82 -12.60 -7.19
N MET A 45 -4.70 -11.35 -6.80
CA MET A 45 -5.67 -10.29 -7.10
C MET A 45 -5.99 -10.19 -8.59
N GLU A 46 -5.00 -10.38 -9.46
CA GLU A 46 -5.16 -10.35 -10.90
C GLU A 46 -6.00 -11.51 -11.48
N THR A 47 -6.27 -12.54 -10.66
CA THR A 47 -7.11 -13.69 -11.07
C THR A 47 -8.55 -13.58 -10.57
N VAL A 48 -8.85 -12.57 -9.74
CA VAL A 48 -10.22 -12.31 -9.29
C VAL A 48 -11.08 -11.92 -10.49
N PRO A 49 -12.27 -12.51 -10.69
CA PRO A 49 -13.15 -12.19 -11.79
C PRO A 49 -13.39 -10.67 -11.94
N LYS A 50 -13.36 -10.16 -13.17
CA LYS A 50 -13.54 -8.74 -13.53
C LYS A 50 -12.37 -7.81 -13.14
N VAL A 51 -11.36 -8.28 -12.44
CA VAL A 51 -10.14 -7.50 -12.23
C VAL A 51 -9.38 -7.39 -13.54
N VAL A 52 -9.01 -6.16 -13.88
CA VAL A 52 -8.11 -5.84 -15.00
C VAL A 52 -6.89 -5.14 -14.41
N VAL A 53 -5.71 -5.44 -14.93
CA VAL A 53 -4.45 -4.90 -14.43
C VAL A 53 -3.57 -4.37 -15.56
N HIS A 54 -2.73 -3.38 -15.24
CA HIS A 54 -1.51 -3.12 -16.00
C HIS A 54 -0.32 -3.75 -15.30
N THR A 55 0.65 -4.20 -16.08
CA THR A 55 1.90 -4.75 -15.57
C THR A 55 2.91 -3.63 -15.33
N VAL A 56 3.51 -3.62 -14.14
CA VAL A 56 4.73 -2.87 -13.84
C VAL A 56 5.90 -3.81 -14.12
N GLU A 57 6.58 -3.59 -15.23
CA GLU A 57 7.59 -4.52 -15.69
C GLU A 57 8.93 -4.34 -14.96
N ALA A 58 9.46 -5.43 -14.44
CA ALA A 58 10.84 -5.56 -14.00
C ALA A 58 11.78 -5.75 -15.20
N GLY A 59 13.08 -5.71 -14.97
CA GLY A 59 14.11 -5.96 -15.98
C GLY A 59 15.45 -5.36 -15.59
N GLY A 60 16.51 -5.92 -16.16
CA GLY A 60 17.88 -5.55 -15.82
C GLY A 60 18.42 -6.29 -14.60
N PRO A 61 19.60 -5.87 -14.08
CA PRO A 61 20.20 -6.45 -12.90
C PRO A 61 19.34 -6.21 -11.65
N VAL A 62 19.09 -7.27 -10.90
CA VAL A 62 18.29 -7.19 -9.66
C VAL A 62 19.11 -6.49 -8.58
N HIS A 63 18.51 -5.51 -7.88
CA HIS A 63 19.11 -4.91 -6.70
C HIS A 63 19.24 -5.97 -5.60
N PRO A 64 20.49 -6.28 -5.16
CA PRO A 64 20.72 -7.39 -4.25
C PRO A 64 20.17 -7.09 -2.86
N LEU A 65 19.51 -8.09 -2.25
CA LEU A 65 19.20 -8.13 -0.83
C LEU A 65 19.89 -9.36 -0.23
N PRO A 66 21.19 -9.29 0.06
CA PRO A 66 21.95 -10.42 0.59
C PRO A 66 21.48 -10.76 2.03
N GLN A 67 21.67 -12.02 2.42
CA GLN A 67 21.42 -12.44 3.79
C GLN A 67 22.42 -11.78 4.75
N GLY A 68 21.93 -11.21 5.82
CA GLY A 68 22.71 -10.73 6.96
C GLY A 68 22.64 -11.71 8.13
N ALA A 69 23.30 -11.38 9.23
CA ALA A 69 23.12 -12.11 10.48
C ALA A 69 21.64 -11.95 10.94
N PRO A 70 20.97 -13.02 11.39
CA PRO A 70 19.61 -12.92 11.92
C PRO A 70 19.54 -11.92 13.09
N ILE A 71 18.44 -11.14 13.14
CA ILE A 71 18.20 -10.22 14.27
C ILE A 71 17.49 -10.94 15.40
N ASP A 72 17.97 -10.78 16.63
CA ASP A 72 17.27 -11.26 17.82
C ASP A 72 16.30 -10.20 18.32
N LEU A 73 15.02 -10.43 18.12
CA LEU A 73 13.95 -9.53 18.56
C LEU A 73 13.51 -9.79 20.02
N GLY A 74 13.92 -10.91 20.61
CA GLY A 74 13.49 -11.29 21.97
C GLY A 74 12.00 -11.62 22.05
N ILE A 75 11.34 -11.92 20.93
CA ILE A 75 9.92 -12.30 20.86
C ILE A 75 9.73 -13.51 19.94
N ASP A 76 8.62 -14.21 20.11
CA ASP A 76 8.17 -15.21 19.15
C ASP A 76 7.59 -14.54 17.91
N VAL A 77 8.37 -14.48 16.82
CA VAL A 77 7.98 -13.87 15.55
C VAL A 77 6.83 -14.62 14.88
N ASP A 78 6.76 -15.95 15.03
CA ASP A 78 5.68 -16.73 14.43
C ASP A 78 4.35 -16.46 15.16
N ALA A 79 4.37 -16.33 16.48
CA ALA A 79 3.22 -15.89 17.26
C ALA A 79 2.79 -14.46 16.89
N TYR A 80 3.74 -13.53 16.72
CA TYR A 80 3.45 -12.19 16.24
C TYR A 80 2.79 -12.21 14.85
N MET A 81 3.37 -12.92 13.88
CA MET A 81 2.81 -13.01 12.53
C MET A 81 1.40 -13.62 12.54
N ALA A 82 1.18 -14.65 13.35
CA ALA A 82 -0.14 -15.26 13.49
C ALA A 82 -1.17 -14.27 14.07
N GLY A 83 -0.81 -13.53 15.13
CA GLY A 83 -1.67 -12.51 15.74
C GLY A 83 -1.98 -11.34 14.81
N GLN A 84 -1.03 -10.96 13.96
CA GLN A 84 -1.18 -9.93 12.94
C GLN A 84 -1.80 -10.45 11.64
N ARG A 85 -2.03 -11.76 11.50
CA ARG A 85 -2.36 -12.40 10.22
C ARG A 85 -1.44 -11.93 9.09
N ASN A 86 -0.15 -11.86 9.37
CA ASN A 86 0.85 -11.53 8.36
C ASN A 86 1.08 -12.73 7.43
N ALA A 87 0.98 -12.47 6.13
CA ALA A 87 1.32 -13.41 5.08
C ALA A 87 2.83 -13.35 4.76
N GLY A 88 3.43 -12.17 4.91
CA GLY A 88 4.86 -11.95 4.71
C GLY A 88 5.40 -10.89 5.63
N LEU A 89 6.62 -11.10 6.14
CA LEU A 89 7.36 -10.14 6.96
C LEU A 89 8.84 -10.22 6.59
N ILE A 90 9.41 -9.07 6.23
CA ILE A 90 10.85 -8.94 5.94
C ILE A 90 11.41 -7.73 6.67
N ILE A 91 12.58 -7.91 7.28
CA ILE A 91 13.40 -6.86 7.90
C ILE A 91 14.71 -6.78 7.12
N VAL A 92 14.98 -5.59 6.59
CA VAL A 92 16.23 -5.27 5.91
C VAL A 92 16.94 -4.17 6.70
N GLN A 93 18.20 -4.37 7.03
CA GLN A 93 19.05 -3.40 7.70
C GLN A 93 20.39 -3.32 6.97
N ASP A 94 20.84 -2.09 6.69
CA ASP A 94 22.06 -1.85 5.90
C ASP A 94 22.07 -2.64 4.58
N GLY A 95 20.91 -2.73 3.91
CA GLY A 95 20.73 -3.46 2.65
C GLY A 95 20.80 -4.98 2.78
N LYS A 96 20.75 -5.55 4.00
CA LYS A 96 20.83 -7.00 4.26
C LYS A 96 19.57 -7.52 4.92
N ILE A 97 19.08 -8.67 4.47
CA ILE A 97 17.94 -9.33 5.08
C ILE A 97 18.34 -9.84 6.47
N ARG A 98 17.67 -9.36 7.51
CA ARG A 98 17.86 -9.77 8.90
C ARG A 98 16.79 -10.75 9.38
N LEU A 99 15.62 -10.72 8.72
CA LEU A 99 14.51 -11.65 8.93
C LEU A 99 13.67 -11.68 7.64
N GLU A 100 13.22 -12.87 7.26
CA GLU A 100 12.26 -13.05 6.16
C GLU A 100 11.40 -14.27 6.46
N LYS A 101 10.09 -14.09 6.54
CA LYS A 101 9.12 -15.15 6.82
C LYS A 101 7.85 -15.02 5.99
N TYR A 102 7.23 -16.16 5.68
CA TYR A 102 6.02 -16.27 4.88
C TYR A 102 5.00 -17.17 5.58
N ALA A 103 3.71 -16.87 5.40
CA ALA A 103 2.57 -17.59 5.94
C ALA A 103 1.34 -17.47 5.02
N LEU A 104 0.18 -17.99 5.40
CA LEU A 104 -1.09 -17.87 4.68
C LEU A 104 -1.00 -18.31 3.19
N GLY A 105 -0.13 -19.26 2.87
CA GLY A 105 0.09 -19.71 1.50
C GLY A 105 0.78 -18.72 0.56
N TYR A 106 1.32 -17.62 1.10
CA TYR A 106 2.17 -16.69 0.38
C TYR A 106 3.59 -17.25 0.28
N ALA A 107 4.28 -16.98 -0.82
CA ALA A 107 5.62 -17.50 -1.11
C ALA A 107 6.53 -16.38 -1.69
N PRO A 108 7.86 -16.56 -1.68
CA PRO A 108 8.81 -15.55 -2.16
C PRO A 108 8.58 -15.08 -3.61
N ASP A 109 8.08 -15.96 -4.45
CA ASP A 109 7.77 -15.70 -5.86
C ASP A 109 6.34 -15.22 -6.09
N GLY A 110 5.53 -15.13 -5.01
CA GLY A 110 4.17 -14.62 -5.05
C GLY A 110 4.09 -13.10 -5.02
N ARG A 111 2.88 -12.59 -5.25
CA ARG A 111 2.53 -11.18 -5.06
C ARG A 111 1.50 -11.04 -3.94
N TRP A 112 1.41 -9.86 -3.36
CA TRP A 112 0.38 -9.50 -2.40
C TRP A 112 -0.10 -8.08 -2.68
N THR A 113 -1.40 -7.83 -2.57
CA THR A 113 -1.96 -6.49 -2.83
C THR A 113 -1.56 -5.48 -1.76
N SER A 114 -1.24 -4.27 -2.18
CA SER A 114 -0.67 -3.20 -1.35
C SER A 114 -1.67 -2.47 -0.48
N PHE A 115 -2.95 -2.44 -0.89
CA PHE A 115 -3.88 -1.42 -0.41
C PHE A 115 -3.21 -0.03 -0.40
N SER A 116 -3.41 0.77 0.63
CA SER A 116 -2.96 2.16 0.66
C SER A 116 -1.44 2.36 0.67
N VAL A 117 -0.63 1.30 0.77
CA VAL A 117 0.82 1.40 0.51
C VAL A 117 1.08 1.95 -0.89
N ALA A 118 0.21 1.68 -1.87
CA ALA A 118 0.29 2.25 -3.22
C ALA A 118 0.34 3.78 -3.26
N LYS A 119 -0.24 4.47 -2.27
CA LYS A 119 -0.23 5.94 -2.20
C LYS A 119 1.18 6.51 -2.19
N SER A 120 2.11 5.84 -1.51
CA SER A 120 3.51 6.26 -1.46
C SER A 120 4.24 6.02 -2.78
N PHE A 121 3.88 4.99 -3.54
CA PHE A 121 4.34 4.79 -4.92
C PHE A 121 3.81 5.92 -5.83
N THR A 122 2.54 6.22 -5.74
CA THR A 122 1.89 7.29 -6.52
C THR A 122 2.52 8.66 -6.23
N SER A 123 2.77 8.97 -4.96
CA SER A 123 3.49 10.18 -4.54
C SER A 123 4.90 10.23 -5.14
N THR A 124 5.63 9.12 -5.11
CA THR A 124 6.96 9.02 -5.70
C THR A 124 6.94 9.34 -7.20
N LEU A 125 5.88 8.92 -7.93
CA LEU A 125 5.70 9.27 -9.35
C LEU A 125 5.43 10.75 -9.57
N VAL A 126 4.78 11.45 -8.64
CA VAL A 126 4.69 12.92 -8.68
C VAL A 126 6.09 13.53 -8.60
N GLY A 127 6.92 13.06 -7.65
CA GLY A 127 8.31 13.50 -7.55
C GLY A 127 9.10 13.29 -8.83
N ALA A 128 8.98 12.13 -9.44
CA ALA A 128 9.60 11.82 -10.72
C ALA A 128 9.08 12.76 -11.84
N ALA A 129 7.77 13.03 -11.88
CA ALA A 129 7.18 13.92 -12.87
C ALA A 129 7.61 15.38 -12.69
N VAL A 130 7.85 15.83 -11.45
CA VAL A 130 8.47 17.13 -11.17
C VAL A 130 9.92 17.15 -11.64
N LYS A 131 10.71 16.12 -11.34
CA LYS A 131 12.11 16.00 -11.78
C LYS A 131 12.24 16.01 -13.30
N ASP A 132 11.34 15.31 -14.00
CA ASP A 132 11.31 15.24 -15.47
C ASP A 132 10.71 16.53 -16.09
N GLY A 133 10.16 17.44 -15.30
CA GLY A 133 9.58 18.71 -15.76
C GLY A 133 8.17 18.60 -16.35
N TYR A 134 7.49 17.47 -16.19
CA TYR A 134 6.08 17.31 -16.56
C TYR A 134 5.15 18.09 -15.63
N ILE A 135 5.44 18.09 -14.33
CA ILE A 135 4.78 18.94 -13.33
C ILE A 135 5.73 20.10 -13.04
N LYS A 136 5.28 21.34 -13.24
CA LYS A 136 6.13 22.52 -13.14
C LYS A 136 6.38 22.97 -11.71
N SER A 137 5.34 22.87 -10.86
CA SER A 137 5.38 23.26 -9.46
C SER A 137 4.35 22.47 -8.66
N LEU A 138 4.68 22.18 -7.40
CA LEU A 138 3.69 21.65 -6.46
C LEU A 138 2.63 22.68 -6.06
N ASP A 139 2.86 23.96 -6.33
CA ASP A 139 1.93 25.05 -6.06
C ASP A 139 0.99 25.30 -7.26
N ASP A 140 1.19 24.61 -8.39
CA ASP A 140 0.27 24.63 -9.52
C ASP A 140 -1.10 24.11 -9.08
N LYS A 141 -2.15 24.69 -9.67
CA LYS A 141 -3.52 24.21 -9.45
C LYS A 141 -3.73 22.87 -10.13
N VAL A 142 -4.39 21.95 -9.44
CA VAL A 142 -4.68 20.61 -9.99
C VAL A 142 -5.48 20.66 -11.28
N THR A 143 -6.29 21.72 -11.47
CA THR A 143 -7.06 21.96 -12.69
C THR A 143 -6.21 22.30 -13.92
N ALA A 144 -4.93 22.62 -13.74
CA ALA A 144 -3.98 22.77 -14.85
C ALA A 144 -3.66 21.41 -15.51
N TYR A 145 -3.67 20.33 -14.72
CA TYR A 145 -3.38 18.97 -15.16
C TYR A 145 -4.64 18.13 -15.34
N ILE A 146 -5.72 18.45 -14.60
CA ILE A 146 -7.02 17.76 -14.67
C ILE A 146 -8.11 18.80 -15.00
N PRO A 147 -8.24 19.22 -16.27
CA PRO A 147 -9.22 20.24 -16.66
C PRO A 147 -10.68 19.90 -16.31
N GLY A 148 -11.00 18.59 -16.19
CA GLY A 148 -12.33 18.12 -15.79
C GLY A 148 -12.76 18.50 -14.38
N LEU A 149 -11.83 18.99 -13.53
CA LEU A 149 -12.12 19.50 -12.18
C LEU A 149 -12.49 20.98 -12.14
N LYS A 150 -12.40 21.72 -13.28
CA LYS A 150 -12.76 23.16 -13.33
C LYS A 150 -14.21 23.38 -12.96
N GLY A 151 -14.46 24.40 -12.15
CA GLY A 151 -15.79 24.75 -11.64
C GLY A 151 -16.20 23.92 -10.42
N SER A 152 -15.31 23.11 -9.85
CA SER A 152 -15.55 22.32 -8.63
C SER A 152 -14.83 22.89 -7.41
N ALA A 153 -14.98 22.23 -6.27
CA ALA A 153 -14.24 22.57 -5.05
C ALA A 153 -12.71 22.40 -5.18
N TYR A 154 -12.21 21.88 -6.31
CA TYR A 154 -10.79 21.72 -6.58
C TYR A 154 -10.15 22.90 -7.34
N ASP A 155 -10.88 23.95 -7.71
CA ASP A 155 -10.35 25.07 -8.51
C ASP A 155 -9.18 25.80 -7.86
N ASP A 156 -9.15 25.88 -6.54
CA ASP A 156 -8.11 26.55 -5.76
C ASP A 156 -7.12 25.59 -5.09
N VAL A 157 -7.26 24.28 -5.33
CA VAL A 157 -6.40 23.26 -4.73
C VAL A 157 -5.12 23.09 -5.53
N SER A 158 -3.98 23.08 -4.85
CA SER A 158 -2.66 22.81 -5.43
C SER A 158 -2.31 21.33 -5.41
N VAL A 159 -1.32 20.94 -6.23
CA VAL A 159 -0.73 19.57 -6.22
C VAL A 159 -0.22 19.21 -4.82
N ARG A 160 0.43 20.16 -4.13
CA ARG A 160 0.90 19.99 -2.74
C ARG A 160 -0.24 19.64 -1.80
N GLN A 161 -1.37 20.31 -1.92
CA GLN A 161 -2.52 20.08 -1.04
C GLN A 161 -3.21 18.73 -1.30
N LEU A 162 -3.15 18.19 -2.52
CA LEU A 162 -3.53 16.79 -2.76
C LEU A 162 -2.54 15.82 -2.09
N LEU A 163 -1.23 16.04 -2.27
CA LEU A 163 -0.18 15.18 -1.67
C LEU A 163 -0.27 15.13 -0.16
N THR A 164 -0.64 16.22 0.48
CA THR A 164 -0.76 16.33 1.95
C THR A 164 -2.17 16.04 2.47
N MET A 165 -3.14 15.73 1.58
CA MET A 165 -4.55 15.50 1.94
C MET A 165 -5.18 16.68 2.70
N THR A 166 -4.87 17.90 2.27
CA THR A 166 -5.35 19.15 2.88
C THR A 166 -6.16 20.00 1.91
N SER A 167 -6.82 19.41 0.93
CA SER A 167 -7.62 20.15 -0.07
C SER A 167 -8.75 20.97 0.52
N GLY A 168 -9.26 20.60 1.70
CA GLY A 168 -10.48 21.18 2.29
C GLY A 168 -11.77 20.75 1.61
N VAL A 169 -11.73 19.81 0.68
CA VAL A 169 -12.91 19.18 0.08
C VAL A 169 -13.45 18.11 1.04
N GLN A 170 -14.77 18.04 1.19
CA GLN A 170 -15.41 17.06 2.07
C GLN A 170 -15.12 15.64 1.60
N TRP A 171 -14.91 14.73 2.56
CA TRP A 171 -14.72 13.30 2.30
C TRP A 171 -14.95 12.47 3.55
N ASN A 172 -15.68 11.36 3.38
CA ASN A 172 -15.86 10.35 4.41
C ASN A 172 -15.13 9.04 4.03
N GLU A 173 -14.08 8.68 4.77
CA GLU A 173 -13.27 7.47 4.55
C GLU A 173 -13.73 6.30 5.46
N ASP A 174 -14.94 6.33 6.03
CA ASP A 174 -15.41 5.22 6.87
C ASP A 174 -15.65 3.95 6.04
N TYR A 175 -14.76 2.97 6.20
CA TYR A 175 -14.81 1.70 5.49
C TYR A 175 -15.96 0.79 5.91
N THR A 176 -16.66 1.10 7.01
CA THR A 176 -17.78 0.32 7.53
C THR A 176 -19.13 0.90 7.16
N ASP A 177 -19.19 2.17 6.77
CA ASP A 177 -20.38 2.85 6.31
C ASP A 177 -20.59 2.69 4.80
N PRO A 178 -21.61 1.97 4.33
CA PRO A 178 -21.88 1.84 2.90
C PRO A 178 -22.28 3.16 2.22
N LYS A 179 -22.56 4.21 2.98
CA LYS A 179 -22.87 5.56 2.48
C LYS A 179 -21.65 6.50 2.47
N SER A 180 -20.52 6.04 3.00
CA SER A 180 -19.27 6.82 2.97
C SER A 180 -18.83 7.11 1.53
N ASP A 181 -18.07 8.19 1.36
CA ASP A 181 -17.54 8.55 0.04
C ASP A 181 -16.64 7.44 -0.53
N VAL A 182 -15.81 6.80 0.29
CA VAL A 182 -14.96 5.71 -0.17
C VAL A 182 -15.77 4.51 -0.66
N ALA A 183 -16.91 4.19 -0.03
CA ALA A 183 -17.80 3.12 -0.48
C ALA A 183 -18.54 3.51 -1.76
N GLN A 184 -19.12 4.71 -1.80
CA GLN A 184 -19.86 5.22 -2.96
C GLN A 184 -18.96 5.44 -4.17
N PHE A 185 -17.72 5.90 -3.98
CA PHE A 185 -16.72 6.01 -5.02
C PHE A 185 -16.46 4.66 -5.73
N ASN A 186 -16.40 3.57 -4.96
CA ASN A 186 -16.18 2.23 -5.52
C ASN A 186 -17.42 1.64 -6.21
N LEU A 187 -18.61 2.16 -5.95
CA LEU A 187 -19.89 1.67 -6.48
C LEU A 187 -20.42 2.50 -7.66
N GLN A 188 -19.81 3.67 -7.92
CA GLN A 188 -20.30 4.56 -8.97
C GLN A 188 -20.21 3.94 -10.36
N GLN A 189 -21.11 4.37 -11.24
CA GLN A 189 -21.08 3.96 -12.65
C GLN A 189 -20.26 4.95 -13.49
N PRO A 190 -19.47 4.46 -14.46
CA PRO A 190 -18.72 5.34 -15.36
C PRO A 190 -19.65 6.31 -16.12
N VAL A 191 -19.25 7.56 -16.21
CA VAL A 191 -19.89 8.55 -17.08
C VAL A 191 -19.17 8.55 -18.42
N PRO A 192 -19.88 8.36 -19.57
CA PRO A 192 -19.23 8.33 -20.86
C PRO A 192 -18.37 9.57 -21.14
N GLY A 193 -17.10 9.35 -21.50
CA GLY A 193 -16.16 10.43 -21.83
C GLY A 193 -15.50 11.10 -20.61
N GLU A 194 -15.80 10.65 -19.39
CA GLU A 194 -15.15 11.15 -18.17
C GLU A 194 -14.35 10.05 -17.46
N ASP A 195 -13.25 10.44 -16.84
CA ASP A 195 -12.58 9.57 -15.90
C ASP A 195 -13.45 9.38 -14.65
N ILE A 196 -13.55 8.14 -14.16
CA ILE A 196 -14.44 7.80 -13.04
C ILE A 196 -14.07 8.53 -11.76
N THR A 197 -12.78 8.75 -11.51
CA THR A 197 -12.29 9.50 -10.36
C THR A 197 -12.69 10.97 -10.45
N VAL A 198 -12.47 11.58 -11.61
CA VAL A 198 -12.82 12.98 -11.85
C VAL A 198 -14.32 13.20 -11.74
N SER A 199 -15.12 12.30 -12.31
CA SER A 199 -16.60 12.42 -12.30
C SER A 199 -17.18 12.38 -10.89
N TYR A 200 -16.59 11.59 -9.98
CA TYR A 200 -17.01 11.58 -8.57
C TYR A 200 -16.49 12.79 -7.81
N MET A 201 -15.18 12.99 -7.82
CA MET A 201 -14.50 13.97 -6.97
C MET A 201 -14.96 15.41 -7.26
N LYS A 202 -15.26 15.73 -8.52
CA LYS A 202 -15.76 17.08 -8.88
C LYS A 202 -17.13 17.44 -8.26
N THR A 203 -17.90 16.44 -7.79
CA THR A 203 -19.23 16.66 -7.19
C THR A 203 -19.17 16.98 -5.70
N LEU A 204 -18.03 16.73 -5.06
CA LEU A 204 -17.89 16.90 -3.61
C LEU A 204 -17.84 18.37 -3.21
N PRO A 205 -18.54 18.77 -2.13
CA PRO A 205 -18.55 20.15 -1.69
C PRO A 205 -17.29 20.55 -0.94
N ARG A 206 -17.03 21.85 -0.84
CA ARG A 206 -16.01 22.43 0.01
C ARG A 206 -16.44 22.35 1.47
N GLU A 207 -15.59 21.81 2.35
CA GLU A 207 -15.79 21.74 3.80
C GLU A 207 -14.97 22.80 4.54
N ALA A 208 -13.74 23.05 4.09
CA ALA A 208 -12.78 23.98 4.72
C ALA A 208 -11.92 24.68 3.66
N PRO A 209 -11.26 25.80 3.99
CA PRO A 209 -10.29 26.41 3.09
C PRO A 209 -9.17 25.42 2.72
N ALA A 210 -8.73 25.47 1.46
CA ALA A 210 -7.63 24.64 0.99
C ALA A 210 -6.35 24.89 1.84
N GLY A 211 -5.72 23.83 2.32
CA GLY A 211 -4.55 23.87 3.20
C GLY A 211 -4.84 23.93 4.69
N SER A 212 -6.10 24.08 5.13
CA SER A 212 -6.42 24.34 6.55
C SER A 212 -6.80 23.12 7.38
N LYS A 213 -7.19 22.02 6.72
CA LYS A 213 -7.68 20.81 7.40
C LYS A 213 -7.16 19.56 6.73
N TRP A 214 -6.54 18.69 7.50
CA TRP A 214 -6.18 17.34 7.05
C TRP A 214 -7.36 16.39 7.19
N VAL A 215 -7.64 15.63 6.14
CA VAL A 215 -8.57 14.50 6.16
C VAL A 215 -8.02 13.43 5.22
N TYR A 216 -7.84 12.20 5.71
CA TYR A 216 -7.40 11.11 4.85
C TYR A 216 -8.42 10.83 3.75
N LYS A 217 -7.97 10.86 2.48
CA LYS A 217 -8.87 10.78 1.30
C LYS A 217 -8.27 9.90 0.21
N THR A 218 -8.73 8.66 0.10
CA THR A 218 -8.32 7.76 -0.99
C THR A 218 -8.66 8.33 -2.36
N GLY A 219 -9.80 9.01 -2.52
CA GLY A 219 -10.19 9.66 -3.77
C GLY A 219 -9.20 10.71 -4.25
N GLU A 220 -8.55 11.44 -3.34
CA GLU A 220 -7.51 12.43 -3.72
C GLU A 220 -6.24 11.76 -4.23
N THR A 221 -5.85 10.63 -3.68
CA THR A 221 -4.72 9.88 -4.27
C THR A 221 -5.07 9.36 -5.67
N ASN A 222 -6.33 8.96 -5.90
CA ASN A 222 -6.76 8.59 -7.25
C ASN A 222 -6.71 9.79 -8.21
N LEU A 223 -7.05 11.01 -7.76
CA LEU A 223 -6.82 12.24 -8.55
C LEU A 223 -5.33 12.48 -8.82
N ILE A 224 -4.43 12.20 -7.85
CA ILE A 224 -2.98 12.29 -8.09
C ILE A 224 -2.55 11.34 -9.21
N GLY A 225 -3.07 10.12 -9.26
CA GLY A 225 -2.80 9.19 -10.35
C GLY A 225 -3.24 9.72 -11.70
N VAL A 226 -4.46 10.25 -11.79
CA VAL A 226 -4.97 10.92 -13.00
C VAL A 226 -4.07 12.10 -13.39
N LEU A 227 -3.64 12.90 -12.41
CA LEU A 227 -2.74 14.05 -12.63
C LEU A 227 -1.41 13.60 -13.24
N VAL A 228 -0.76 12.58 -12.67
CA VAL A 228 0.51 12.06 -13.20
C VAL A 228 0.34 11.52 -14.60
N SER A 229 -0.70 10.72 -14.86
CA SER A 229 -0.97 10.17 -16.18
C SER A 229 -1.26 11.26 -17.22
N SER A 230 -2.03 12.28 -16.84
CA SER A 230 -2.33 13.42 -17.70
C SER A 230 -1.07 14.26 -18.01
N ALA A 231 -0.25 14.54 -17.01
CA ALA A 231 0.96 15.33 -17.16
C ALA A 231 2.03 14.62 -18.00
N THR A 232 2.21 13.31 -17.80
CA THR A 232 3.26 12.51 -18.47
C THR A 232 2.82 11.91 -19.80
N GLY A 233 1.51 11.75 -20.04
CA GLY A 233 0.96 10.98 -21.16
C GLY A 233 1.21 9.47 -21.06
N LYS A 234 1.54 8.96 -19.85
CA LYS A 234 1.86 7.55 -19.58
C LYS A 234 0.90 6.97 -18.54
N THR A 235 0.70 5.65 -18.56
CA THR A 235 0.07 4.94 -17.45
C THR A 235 1.01 4.97 -16.24
N LEU A 236 0.46 4.86 -15.02
CA LEU A 236 1.29 4.83 -13.81
C LEU A 236 2.21 3.61 -13.81
N SER A 237 1.72 2.47 -14.26
CA SER A 237 2.51 1.23 -14.36
C SER A 237 3.70 1.38 -15.31
N ALA A 238 3.49 1.96 -16.48
CA ALA A 238 4.58 2.22 -17.43
C ALA A 238 5.60 3.22 -16.87
N TYR A 239 5.11 4.28 -16.21
CA TYR A 239 5.98 5.31 -15.62
C TYR A 239 6.76 4.79 -14.41
N LEU A 240 6.13 3.97 -13.54
CA LEU A 240 6.79 3.30 -12.44
C LEU A 240 7.85 2.30 -12.93
N SER A 241 7.54 1.53 -13.98
CA SER A 241 8.51 0.67 -14.67
C SER A 241 9.75 1.43 -15.13
N GLU A 242 9.52 2.56 -15.82
CA GLU A 242 10.59 3.37 -16.40
C GLU A 242 11.46 4.05 -15.34
N LYS A 243 10.84 4.63 -14.31
CA LYS A 243 11.55 5.51 -13.37
C LYS A 243 12.16 4.77 -12.18
N VAL A 244 11.51 3.70 -11.72
CA VAL A 244 11.90 3.03 -10.48
C VAL A 244 12.11 1.54 -10.68
N TRP A 245 11.10 0.83 -11.22
CA TRP A 245 11.04 -0.63 -11.14
C TRP A 245 12.22 -1.30 -11.83
N ARG A 246 12.42 -0.97 -13.11
CA ARG A 246 13.56 -1.49 -13.90
C ARG A 246 14.90 -0.92 -13.47
N PRO A 247 15.09 0.42 -13.39
CA PRO A 247 16.41 0.97 -13.13
C PRO A 247 16.90 0.76 -11.69
N PHE A 248 16.01 0.59 -10.71
CA PHE A 248 16.42 0.21 -9.36
C PHE A 248 16.74 -1.29 -9.26
N GLY A 249 16.14 -2.12 -10.14
CA GLY A 249 16.36 -3.56 -10.16
C GLY A 249 15.38 -4.31 -9.25
N MET A 250 14.07 -4.06 -9.41
CA MET A 250 13.05 -4.91 -8.80
C MET A 250 13.12 -6.30 -9.42
N GLU A 251 12.88 -7.33 -8.60
CA GLU A 251 13.11 -8.72 -8.98
C GLU A 251 12.00 -9.27 -9.86
N GLN A 252 10.76 -8.88 -9.57
CA GLN A 252 9.59 -9.44 -10.23
C GLN A 252 8.71 -8.33 -10.82
N ASN A 253 7.94 -8.69 -11.84
CA ASN A 253 6.86 -7.83 -12.31
C ASN A 253 5.84 -7.62 -11.19
N ALA A 254 5.39 -6.40 -11.02
CA ALA A 254 4.20 -6.09 -10.24
C ALA A 254 2.99 -5.92 -11.17
N VAL A 255 1.78 -5.93 -10.60
CA VAL A 255 0.56 -5.62 -11.34
C VAL A 255 -0.23 -4.55 -10.59
N TRP A 256 -0.84 -3.62 -11.32
CA TRP A 256 -1.64 -2.56 -10.74
C TRP A 256 -3.06 -2.64 -11.27
N MET A 257 -4.03 -2.77 -10.36
CA MET A 257 -5.45 -2.90 -10.70
C MET A 257 -5.98 -1.62 -11.33
N LEU A 258 -6.83 -1.79 -12.35
CA LEU A 258 -7.48 -0.70 -13.06
C LEU A 258 -8.89 -0.43 -12.55
N GLY A 259 -9.25 0.83 -12.53
CA GLY A 259 -10.64 1.27 -12.44
C GLY A 259 -11.39 1.06 -13.76
N PRO A 260 -12.73 1.22 -13.75
CA PRO A 260 -13.57 0.99 -14.92
C PRO A 260 -13.25 1.86 -16.15
N THR A 261 -12.56 2.98 -15.96
CA THR A 261 -12.15 3.89 -17.07
C THR A 261 -10.72 3.63 -17.56
N GLY A 262 -10.06 2.57 -17.06
CA GLY A 262 -8.76 2.11 -17.55
C GLY A 262 -7.54 2.80 -16.90
N HIS A 263 -7.73 3.68 -15.91
CA HIS A 263 -6.63 4.20 -15.09
C HIS A 263 -6.35 3.27 -13.91
N GLU A 264 -5.09 3.21 -13.48
CA GLU A 264 -4.71 2.51 -12.25
C GLU A 264 -5.42 3.12 -11.04
N ILE A 265 -5.92 2.26 -10.15
CA ILE A 265 -6.47 2.69 -8.86
C ILE A 265 -5.28 3.07 -7.97
N SER A 266 -4.85 4.32 -8.10
CA SER A 266 -3.57 4.80 -7.54
C SER A 266 -3.56 4.94 -6.02
N GLY A 267 -4.73 4.97 -5.40
CA GLY A 267 -4.87 4.94 -3.94
C GLY A 267 -4.71 3.56 -3.32
N CYS A 268 -4.71 2.48 -4.14
CA CYS A 268 -4.54 1.10 -3.67
C CYS A 268 -4.06 0.16 -4.80
N CYS A 269 -4.03 -1.11 -4.47
CA CYS A 269 -4.21 -2.24 -5.38
C CYS A 269 -3.04 -2.46 -6.37
N LEU A 270 -1.83 -2.02 -6.03
CA LEU A 270 -0.58 -2.51 -6.57
C LEU A 270 -0.26 -3.86 -5.90
N SER A 271 -0.01 -4.91 -6.67
CA SER A 271 0.41 -6.20 -6.13
C SER A 271 1.85 -6.48 -6.52
N ALA A 272 2.71 -6.68 -5.52
CA ALA A 272 4.15 -6.92 -5.68
C ALA A 272 4.65 -8.02 -4.74
N SER A 273 5.87 -8.51 -4.96
CA SER A 273 6.51 -9.43 -4.05
C SER A 273 6.91 -8.72 -2.74
N LEU A 274 7.01 -9.50 -1.64
CA LEU A 274 7.47 -8.97 -0.35
C LEU A 274 8.85 -8.32 -0.46
N ARG A 275 9.76 -8.96 -1.20
CA ARG A 275 11.12 -8.44 -1.41
C ARG A 275 11.11 -7.15 -2.24
N ASP A 276 10.19 -6.99 -3.20
CA ASP A 276 10.11 -5.77 -3.99
C ASP A 276 9.46 -4.61 -3.23
N TYR A 277 8.56 -4.88 -2.29
CA TYR A 277 8.15 -3.88 -1.31
C TYR A 277 9.32 -3.42 -0.44
N ALA A 278 10.18 -4.35 0.02
CA ALA A 278 11.39 -3.99 0.76
C ALA A 278 12.38 -3.22 -0.11
N ARG A 279 12.59 -3.61 -1.38
CA ARG A 279 13.43 -2.85 -2.34
C ARG A 279 12.90 -1.44 -2.59
N PHE A 280 11.59 -1.26 -2.63
CA PHE A 280 11.03 0.10 -2.70
C PHE A 280 11.38 0.91 -1.45
N GLY A 281 11.34 0.29 -0.26
CA GLY A 281 11.82 0.91 0.97
C GLY A 281 13.31 1.27 0.90
N GLU A 282 14.15 0.38 0.38
CA GLU A 282 15.59 0.64 0.16
C GLU A 282 15.83 1.76 -0.88
N PHE A 283 15.03 1.83 -1.95
CA PHE A 283 15.07 2.93 -2.92
C PHE A 283 14.81 4.28 -2.24
N ILE A 284 13.80 4.36 -1.39
CA ILE A 284 13.46 5.58 -0.64
C ILE A 284 14.57 5.90 0.38
N LEU A 285 15.02 4.90 1.15
CA LEU A 285 16.11 5.04 2.12
C LEU A 285 17.43 5.45 1.45
N GLY A 286 17.66 4.98 0.24
CA GLY A 286 18.83 5.30 -0.59
C GLY A 286 18.75 6.64 -1.32
N GLY A 287 17.81 7.52 -0.97
CA GLY A 287 17.72 8.87 -1.54
C GLY A 287 17.03 8.95 -2.90
N GLY A 288 16.26 7.92 -3.30
CA GLY A 288 15.53 7.95 -4.57
C GLY A 288 16.43 7.82 -5.81
N VAL A 289 17.55 7.10 -5.69
CA VAL A 289 18.49 6.85 -6.79
C VAL A 289 18.18 5.50 -7.44
N ALA A 290 18.02 5.49 -8.75
CA ALA A 290 17.80 4.27 -9.54
C ALA A 290 18.64 4.34 -10.84
N GLY A 291 19.31 3.25 -11.21
CA GLY A 291 20.19 3.21 -12.37
C GLY A 291 21.33 4.25 -12.32
N GLY A 292 21.78 4.61 -11.12
CA GLY A 292 22.80 5.65 -10.92
C GLY A 292 22.31 7.08 -11.15
N GLN A 293 20.99 7.29 -11.30
CA GLN A 293 20.37 8.60 -11.51
C GLN A 293 19.41 8.95 -10.38
N THR A 294 19.40 10.21 -9.95
CA THR A 294 18.40 10.72 -9.02
C THR A 294 17.06 10.82 -9.72
N VAL A 295 16.08 10.04 -9.27
CA VAL A 295 14.72 10.00 -9.84
C VAL A 295 13.85 11.14 -9.33
N LEU A 296 14.14 11.64 -8.14
CA LEU A 296 13.36 12.63 -7.41
C LEU A 296 14.10 13.98 -7.35
N PRO A 297 13.42 15.11 -7.17
CA PRO A 297 14.07 16.37 -6.80
C PRO A 297 14.88 16.23 -5.50
N ASP A 298 15.94 17.02 -5.36
CA ASP A 298 16.90 16.89 -4.26
C ASP A 298 16.29 17.06 -2.86
N ASP A 299 15.25 17.90 -2.74
CA ASP A 299 14.51 18.16 -1.49
C ASP A 299 13.24 17.31 -1.32
N TRP A 300 12.91 16.49 -2.33
CA TRP A 300 11.64 15.74 -2.36
C TRP A 300 11.45 14.83 -1.14
N LEU A 301 12.42 13.98 -0.86
CA LEU A 301 12.30 13.01 0.25
C LEU A 301 12.27 13.71 1.60
N ALA A 302 13.06 14.78 1.77
CA ALA A 302 13.03 15.57 3.00
C ALA A 302 11.62 16.13 3.26
N ALA A 303 10.93 16.63 2.22
CA ALA A 303 9.55 17.11 2.35
C ALA A 303 8.54 15.95 2.46
N ALA A 304 8.69 14.91 1.64
CA ALA A 304 7.72 13.82 1.56
C ALA A 304 7.63 12.98 2.83
N THR A 305 8.74 12.82 3.56
CA THR A 305 8.86 11.92 4.72
C THR A 305 8.94 12.64 6.07
N THR A 306 8.68 13.95 6.08
CA THR A 306 8.53 14.74 7.31
C THR A 306 7.11 15.30 7.41
N LYS A 307 6.72 15.71 8.62
CA LYS A 307 5.39 16.23 8.90
C LYS A 307 5.10 17.51 8.11
N GLN A 308 4.18 17.42 7.15
CA GLN A 308 3.64 18.53 6.38
C GLN A 308 2.24 18.93 6.84
N ALA A 309 1.48 17.96 7.36
CA ALA A 309 0.16 18.20 7.93
C ALA A 309 0.07 17.58 9.33
N ASP A 310 -0.61 18.29 10.24
CA ASP A 310 -1.02 17.76 11.53
C ASP A 310 -2.24 16.85 11.34
N ILE A 311 -2.23 15.71 12.01
CA ILE A 311 -3.28 14.69 11.91
C ILE A 311 -4.00 14.48 13.24
N ASP A 312 -3.83 15.41 14.19
CA ASP A 312 -4.37 15.36 15.55
C ASP A 312 -3.97 14.08 16.33
N MET A 313 -2.79 13.51 16.00
CA MET A 313 -2.20 12.37 16.69
C MET A 313 -0.84 12.77 17.27
N PRO A 314 -0.65 12.78 18.60
CA PRO A 314 0.64 13.12 19.21
C PRO A 314 1.78 12.23 18.68
N GLY A 315 2.91 12.87 18.38
CA GLY A 315 4.10 12.15 17.87
C GLY A 315 4.03 11.72 16.40
N ARG A 316 2.96 12.06 15.68
CA ARG A 316 2.73 11.67 14.29
C ARG A 316 2.32 12.84 13.41
N GLY A 317 2.44 12.63 12.10
CA GLY A 317 2.01 13.57 11.07
C GLY A 317 1.83 12.88 9.72
N TYR A 318 1.59 13.67 8.69
CA TYR A 318 1.46 13.21 7.32
C TYR A 318 2.33 14.06 6.40
N GLY A 319 3.13 13.40 5.57
CA GLY A 319 3.95 14.03 4.54
C GLY A 319 3.28 13.97 3.17
N TYR A 320 4.05 13.72 2.10
CA TYR A 320 3.49 13.49 0.77
C TYR A 320 3.11 12.02 0.60
N GLN A 321 1.93 11.65 1.12
CA GLN A 321 1.39 10.29 1.13
C GLN A 321 2.23 9.31 1.98
N TRP A 322 2.89 9.81 3.03
CA TRP A 322 3.63 9.04 4.03
C TRP A 322 3.14 9.39 5.43
N TRP A 323 2.92 8.38 6.26
CA TRP A 323 2.73 8.53 7.70
C TRP A 323 4.09 8.80 8.35
N THR A 324 4.21 9.91 9.08
CA THR A 324 5.48 10.34 9.66
C THR A 324 5.44 10.25 11.19
N ASN A 325 6.60 9.99 11.81
CA ASN A 325 6.78 9.95 13.26
C ASN A 325 7.82 10.99 13.69
N ASP A 326 7.70 11.50 14.93
CA ASP A 326 8.62 12.52 15.49
C ASP A 326 10.04 12.00 15.68
N ASP A 327 10.26 10.66 15.71
CA ASP A 327 11.59 10.06 15.79
C ASP A 327 12.33 10.03 14.43
N GLY A 328 11.72 10.57 13.39
CA GLY A 328 12.24 10.61 12.02
C GLY A 328 11.97 9.35 11.19
N SER A 329 11.36 8.32 11.76
CA SER A 329 10.85 7.19 11.00
C SER A 329 9.53 7.53 10.30
N PHE A 330 9.19 6.80 9.25
CA PHE A 330 7.95 7.00 8.51
C PHE A 330 7.48 5.70 7.87
N ALA A 331 6.23 5.65 7.43
CA ALA A 331 5.66 4.42 6.87
C ALA A 331 4.63 4.69 5.76
N ALA A 332 4.61 3.81 4.76
CA ALA A 332 3.45 3.53 3.95
C ALA A 332 2.59 2.48 4.65
N GLN A 333 1.26 2.64 4.70
CA GLN A 333 0.39 1.73 5.44
C GLN A 333 -0.88 1.41 4.64
N GLY A 334 -1.27 0.13 4.65
CA GLY A 334 -2.52 -0.37 4.08
C GLY A 334 -3.49 -0.85 5.16
N ILE A 335 -4.79 -0.84 4.84
CA ILE A 335 -5.88 -1.05 5.79
C ILE A 335 -5.97 -2.47 6.39
N PHE A 336 -5.38 -3.48 5.76
CA PHE A 336 -5.36 -4.86 6.27
C PHE A 336 -3.97 -5.29 6.77
N GLY A 337 -3.11 -4.33 7.18
CA GLY A 337 -1.82 -4.64 7.81
C GLY A 337 -0.63 -4.65 6.85
N GLN A 338 -0.82 -4.23 5.59
CA GLN A 338 0.31 -3.98 4.70
C GLN A 338 1.10 -2.77 5.20
N GLY A 339 2.41 -2.85 5.08
CA GLY A 339 3.26 -1.73 5.49
C GLY A 339 4.65 -1.79 4.89
N ILE A 340 5.23 -0.59 4.70
CA ILE A 340 6.66 -0.39 4.50
C ILE A 340 7.06 0.67 5.52
N PHE A 341 7.70 0.23 6.60
CA PHE A 341 8.26 1.11 7.63
C PHE A 341 9.72 1.37 7.31
N ILE A 342 10.14 2.64 7.41
CA ILE A 342 11.50 3.08 7.10
C ILE A 342 12.03 3.92 8.27
N ASP A 343 13.21 3.55 8.75
CA ASP A 343 13.95 4.32 9.75
C ASP A 343 15.33 4.69 9.21
N PRO A 344 15.51 5.92 8.72
CA PRO A 344 16.78 6.37 8.15
C PRO A 344 17.94 6.35 9.17
N LYS A 345 17.65 6.64 10.43
CA LYS A 345 18.68 6.66 11.50
C LYS A 345 19.32 5.28 11.67
N ARG A 346 18.53 4.21 11.55
CA ARG A 346 18.96 2.82 11.74
C ARG A 346 19.22 2.10 10.42
N ARG A 347 19.06 2.80 9.28
CA ARG A 347 19.13 2.22 7.92
C ARG A 347 18.27 0.95 7.80
N LEU A 348 17.03 1.07 8.29
CA LEU A 348 16.12 -0.03 8.50
C LEU A 348 14.88 0.10 7.61
N VAL A 349 14.53 -0.99 6.94
CA VAL A 349 13.27 -1.17 6.22
C VAL A 349 12.56 -2.40 6.77
N ILE A 350 11.27 -2.27 7.08
CA ILE A 350 10.41 -3.40 7.44
C ILE A 350 9.24 -3.42 6.46
N ALA A 351 9.12 -4.46 5.64
CA ALA A 351 7.94 -4.66 4.81
C ALA A 351 7.08 -5.80 5.36
N SER A 352 5.78 -5.58 5.38
CA SER A 352 4.80 -6.57 5.83
C SER A 352 3.60 -6.64 4.90
N ASN A 353 3.11 -7.85 4.66
CA ASN A 353 1.85 -8.13 3.98
C ASN A 353 0.93 -8.86 4.95
N GLY A 354 -0.28 -8.39 5.11
CA GLY A 354 -1.21 -8.91 6.10
C GLY A 354 -2.64 -9.02 5.58
N ASN A 355 -3.46 -9.68 6.36
CA ASN A 355 -4.91 -9.77 6.18
C ASN A 355 -5.60 -9.64 7.54
N TRP A 356 -5.51 -8.47 8.15
CA TRP A 356 -6.18 -8.16 9.43
C TRP A 356 -7.65 -8.53 9.39
N PRO A 357 -8.27 -8.90 10.53
CA PRO A 357 -9.69 -9.25 10.58
C PRO A 357 -10.60 -8.14 10.06
N THR A 358 -10.28 -6.89 10.35
CA THR A 358 -10.99 -5.68 9.93
C THR A 358 -10.09 -4.75 9.11
N ALA A 359 -10.68 -3.87 8.31
CA ALA A 359 -9.94 -2.89 7.51
C ALA A 359 -9.09 -1.93 8.36
N THR A 360 -9.56 -1.59 9.56
CA THR A 360 -8.84 -0.75 10.52
C THR A 360 -9.06 -1.27 11.94
N ASP A 361 -7.99 -1.31 12.71
CA ASP A 361 -8.04 -1.64 14.14
C ASP A 361 -6.83 -0.97 14.82
N PRO A 362 -6.91 0.34 15.08
CA PRO A 362 -5.77 1.10 15.59
C PRO A 362 -5.37 0.72 17.03
N GLU A 363 -6.31 0.25 17.84
CA GLU A 363 -6.06 -0.11 19.25
C GLU A 363 -5.60 -1.57 19.43
N GLY A 364 -6.01 -2.46 18.51
CA GLY A 364 -5.63 -3.87 18.51
C GLY A 364 -4.38 -4.15 17.67
N VAL A 365 -4.58 -4.72 16.48
CA VAL A 365 -3.46 -5.12 15.59
C VAL A 365 -2.62 -3.93 15.10
N GLY A 366 -3.22 -2.73 14.99
CA GLY A 366 -2.48 -1.50 14.66
C GLY A 366 -1.47 -1.14 15.75
N ALA A 367 -1.90 -1.09 17.01
CA ALA A 367 -1.01 -0.83 18.15
C ALA A 367 0.07 -1.90 18.29
N ALA A 368 -0.27 -3.17 18.07
CA ALA A 368 0.71 -4.27 18.10
C ALA A 368 1.75 -4.15 16.99
N ARG A 369 1.38 -3.68 15.78
CA ARG A 369 2.35 -3.37 14.70
C ARG A 369 3.29 -2.24 15.09
N GLU A 370 2.79 -1.16 15.67
CA GLU A 370 3.64 -0.04 16.14
C GLU A 370 4.60 -0.50 17.25
N ALA A 371 4.14 -1.33 18.18
CA ALA A 371 4.99 -1.92 19.22
C ALA A 371 6.09 -2.81 18.60
N PHE A 372 5.76 -3.57 17.56
CA PHE A 372 6.74 -4.39 16.84
C PHE A 372 7.83 -3.51 16.17
N TYR A 373 7.47 -2.41 15.53
CA TYR A 373 8.46 -1.49 14.95
C TYR A 373 9.42 -0.97 16.03
N LYS A 374 8.92 -0.58 17.21
CA LYS A 374 9.75 -0.16 18.34
C LYS A 374 10.65 -1.30 18.87
N GLN A 375 10.14 -2.53 18.87
CA GLN A 375 10.93 -3.70 19.26
C GLN A 375 12.09 -3.95 18.28
N VAL A 376 11.86 -3.83 16.97
CA VAL A 376 12.91 -3.94 15.96
C VAL A 376 13.93 -2.82 16.10
N GLN A 377 13.50 -1.57 16.25
CA GLN A 377 14.39 -0.43 16.51
C GLN A 377 15.28 -0.67 17.73
N ALA A 378 14.70 -1.14 18.83
CA ALA A 378 15.44 -1.44 20.05
C ALA A 378 16.43 -2.62 19.87
N ALA A 379 16.09 -3.62 19.07
CA ALA A 379 16.99 -4.72 18.75
C ALA A 379 18.21 -4.24 17.94
N VAL A 380 17.99 -3.40 16.94
CA VAL A 380 19.08 -2.78 16.17
C VAL A 380 19.99 -1.93 17.04
N ASP A 381 19.42 -1.13 17.96
CA ASP A 381 20.20 -0.29 18.88
C ASP A 381 21.07 -1.12 19.85
N ARG A 382 20.60 -2.31 20.28
CA ARG A 382 21.39 -3.21 21.15
C ARG A 382 22.59 -3.83 20.44
N GLU A 383 22.46 -4.12 19.13
CA GLU A 383 23.58 -4.69 18.35
C GLU A 383 24.67 -3.64 18.01
N GLY A 384 24.32 -2.36 18.02
CA GLY A 384 25.24 -1.25 17.77
C GLY A 384 26.05 -0.79 19.00
N GLN A 385 25.76 -1.37 20.19
CA GLN A 385 26.49 -1.11 21.45
C GLN A 385 27.60 -2.13 21.66
#